data_2c263156ac6736594cb0dde55c5b3e5b
#
_entry.id   2c263156ac6736594cb0dde55c5b3e5b
#
_cell.length_a   1.000
_cell.length_b   1.000
_cell.length_c   1.000
_cell.angle_alpha   90.00
_cell.angle_beta   90.00
_cell.angle_gamma   90.00
#
_symmetry.space_group_name_H-M   'P 1'
#
loop_
_entity.id
_entity.type
_entity.pdbx_description
1 polymer ?
#
loop_
_entity_poly.entity_id
_entity_poly.type
_entity_poly.pdbx_seq_one_letter_code
_entity_poly.pdbx_strand_id
1 'polypeptide(L)'
;STSMMAQLNHAESQWLTPTMVLAKANDDLQTLWLGVIPTTDKPQQFGAIVLLGGIHSLASLEQRLTEHKWPLGQVRLIDKVGDISHLMGKYRQLTLQLLMWVFALASLIFSIKYGIKLAFAIVAVPALSVLLTLACLGLVGSIISLFHALALILVLGIGIDYSLFFAEAKHTSRGVMMAIFMSACSTLLAFGLLALSQTHAIHFFGLTLLFGISFSFLLAPFISFITRKTVNAI
;
A
#
# COMPACT_ATOMS: atom_id res chain seq x y z
N SER A 1 42.00 4.15 49.32
CA SER A 1 41.88 4.44 47.88
C SER A 1 42.58 3.42 46.96
N THR A 2 43.59 2.72 47.45
CA THR A 2 44.35 1.70 46.70
C THR A 2 43.55 0.41 46.40
N SER A 3 42.62 0.01 47.26
CA SER A 3 41.77 -1.19 47.06
C SER A 3 40.72 -1.00 45.96
N MET A 4 40.27 0.21 45.81
CA MET A 4 39.23 0.56 44.79
C MET A 4 39.84 0.65 43.38
N MET A 5 41.09 1.15 43.27
CA MET A 5 41.86 1.14 42.03
C MET A 5 42.22 -0.29 41.57
N ALA A 6 42.54 -1.17 42.51
CA ALA A 6 42.82 -2.57 42.21
C ALA A 6 41.57 -3.33 41.74
N GLN A 7 40.39 -3.00 42.27
CA GLN A 7 39.12 -3.56 41.80
C GLN A 7 38.71 -3.04 40.41
N LEU A 8 38.99 -1.78 40.13
CA LEU A 8 38.75 -1.19 38.78
C LEU A 8 39.71 -1.80 37.75
N ASN A 9 40.98 -1.98 38.06
CA ASN A 9 41.95 -2.67 37.20
C ASN A 9 41.61 -4.14 36.97
N HIS A 10 41.02 -4.85 37.97
CA HIS A 10 40.53 -6.22 37.79
C HIS A 10 39.26 -6.26 36.94
N ALA A 11 38.41 -5.23 36.99
CA ALA A 11 37.23 -5.11 36.13
C ALA A 11 37.65 -4.78 34.68
N GLU A 12 38.70 -3.98 34.46
CA GLU A 12 39.23 -3.70 33.12
C GLU A 12 39.86 -4.92 32.44
N SER A 13 40.35 -5.90 33.19
CA SER A 13 40.92 -7.14 32.62
C SER A 13 39.85 -8.18 32.15
N GLN A 14 38.59 -7.98 32.49
CA GLN A 14 37.47 -8.78 32.01
C GLN A 14 36.62 -8.07 30.96
N TRP A 15 37.28 -7.43 29.99
CA TRP A 15 36.53 -7.00 28.80
C TRP A 15 35.92 -8.25 28.16
N LEU A 16 34.59 -8.27 28.16
CA LEU A 16 33.81 -9.30 27.46
C LEU A 16 34.23 -9.24 26.00
N THR A 17 35.00 -10.22 25.55
CA THR A 17 35.31 -10.31 24.13
C THR A 17 34.01 -10.54 23.34
N PRO A 18 33.89 -10.00 22.13
CA PRO A 18 32.69 -10.21 21.32
C PRO A 18 32.30 -11.68 21.20
N THR A 19 33.27 -12.58 21.15
CA THR A 19 33.08 -14.04 21.15
C THR A 19 32.46 -14.59 22.43
N MET A 20 32.78 -14.05 23.59
CA MET A 20 32.18 -14.45 24.87
C MET A 20 30.73 -13.99 25.03
N VAL A 21 30.43 -12.78 24.53
CA VAL A 21 29.06 -12.27 24.54
C VAL A 21 28.18 -13.07 23.58
N LEU A 22 28.68 -13.40 22.39
CA LEU A 22 28.00 -14.19 21.38
C LEU A 22 27.75 -15.63 21.83
N ALA A 23 28.71 -16.25 22.57
CA ALA A 23 28.53 -17.59 23.07
C ALA A 23 27.45 -17.70 24.15
N LYS A 24 27.09 -16.61 24.80
CA LYS A 24 26.08 -16.53 25.88
C LYS A 24 24.76 -15.87 25.39
N ALA A 25 24.75 -15.32 24.16
CA ALA A 25 23.60 -14.65 23.58
C ALA A 25 22.63 -15.67 22.96
N ASN A 26 21.33 -15.44 23.12
CA ASN A 26 20.29 -16.17 22.38
C ASN A 26 20.49 -15.99 20.86
N ASP A 27 20.00 -16.94 20.06
CA ASP A 27 20.10 -16.93 18.58
C ASP A 27 19.71 -15.60 17.94
N ASP A 28 18.74 -14.89 18.51
CA ASP A 28 18.27 -13.57 18.03
C ASP A 28 19.37 -12.49 18.12
N LEU A 29 20.27 -12.55 19.11
CA LEU A 29 21.36 -11.57 19.25
C LEU A 29 22.55 -11.89 18.33
N GLN A 30 22.73 -13.16 17.96
CA GLN A 30 23.77 -13.56 17.01
C GLN A 30 23.51 -12.98 15.61
N THR A 31 22.24 -12.84 15.21
CA THR A 31 21.85 -12.25 13.91
C THR A 31 22.17 -10.76 13.81
N LEU A 32 22.31 -10.05 14.94
CA LEU A 32 22.65 -8.63 14.99
C LEU A 32 24.17 -8.36 14.91
N TRP A 33 24.98 -9.40 15.00
CA TRP A 33 26.42 -9.31 14.89
C TRP A 33 26.88 -9.56 13.45
N LEU A 34 27.38 -8.52 12.76
CA LEU A 34 27.83 -8.63 11.36
C LEU A 34 29.25 -9.24 11.23
N GLY A 35 29.95 -9.46 12.35
CA GLY A 35 31.30 -10.00 12.35
C GLY A 35 32.36 -9.01 11.84
N VAL A 36 33.40 -9.57 11.25
CA VAL A 36 34.49 -8.79 10.65
C VAL A 36 34.08 -8.34 9.25
N ILE A 37 34.06 -7.03 9.04
CA ILE A 37 33.80 -6.46 7.70
C ILE A 37 35.10 -6.52 6.92
N PRO A 38 35.17 -7.25 5.78
CA PRO A 38 36.37 -7.30 4.95
C PRO A 38 36.60 -5.93 4.32
N THR A 39 37.63 -5.24 4.78
CA THR A 39 38.07 -3.94 4.22
C THR A 39 39.47 -4.10 3.68
N THR A 40 39.70 -3.71 2.44
CA THR A 40 40.93 -3.95 1.68
C THR A 40 42.14 -3.17 2.22
N ASP A 41 41.93 -2.07 2.99
CA ASP A 41 43.00 -1.13 3.35
C ASP A 41 43.05 -0.66 4.82
N LYS A 42 42.28 -1.28 5.73
CA LYS A 42 42.21 -0.82 7.14
C LYS A 42 42.22 -2.02 8.12
N PRO A 43 42.62 -1.77 9.41
CA PRO A 43 42.54 -2.82 10.43
C PRO A 43 41.12 -3.38 10.54
N GLN A 44 41.03 -4.65 10.93
CA GLN A 44 39.78 -5.38 11.06
C GLN A 44 38.68 -4.54 11.74
N GLN A 45 37.64 -4.21 10.99
CA GLN A 45 36.48 -3.48 11.50
C GLN A 45 35.40 -4.48 11.85
N PHE A 46 34.83 -4.31 13.02
CA PHE A 46 33.69 -5.11 13.49
C PHE A 46 32.39 -4.31 13.28
N GLY A 47 31.36 -4.98 12.79
CA GLY A 47 30.05 -4.40 12.63
C GLY A 47 29.04 -5.03 13.57
N ALA A 48 28.18 -4.22 14.15
CA ALA A 48 27.03 -4.66 14.91
C ALA A 48 25.82 -3.83 14.57
N ILE A 49 24.64 -4.46 14.56
CA ILE A 49 23.34 -3.80 14.37
C ILE A 49 22.73 -3.58 15.75
N VAL A 50 22.38 -2.35 16.07
CA VAL A 50 21.64 -2.01 17.28
C VAL A 50 20.22 -1.62 16.91
N LEU A 51 19.26 -2.39 17.40
CA LEU A 51 17.85 -2.09 17.23
C LEU A 51 17.42 -1.05 18.26
N LEU A 52 16.91 0.07 17.76
CA LEU A 52 16.41 1.15 18.60
C LEU A 52 14.89 1.11 18.62
N GLY A 53 14.29 1.11 19.81
CA GLY A 53 12.85 1.20 20.02
C GLY A 53 12.45 2.48 20.75
N GLY A 54 11.18 2.91 20.59
CA GLY A 54 10.65 4.05 21.33
C GLY A 54 11.16 5.42 20.90
N ILE A 55 11.63 5.58 19.66
CA ILE A 55 12.14 6.84 19.15
C ILE A 55 10.99 7.75 18.76
N HIS A 56 10.85 8.90 19.45
CA HIS A 56 9.83 9.89 19.15
C HIS A 56 10.22 10.86 18.02
N SER A 57 11.52 11.02 17.73
CA SER A 57 12.02 11.93 16.68
C SER A 57 13.31 11.38 16.08
N LEU A 58 13.22 10.87 14.86
CA LEU A 58 14.38 10.39 14.08
C LEU A 58 15.33 11.52 13.72
N ALA A 59 14.80 12.69 13.34
CA ALA A 59 15.61 13.84 12.94
C ALA A 59 16.54 14.33 14.06
N SER A 60 16.05 14.38 15.31
CA SER A 60 16.89 14.77 16.45
C SER A 60 17.96 13.72 16.80
N LEU A 61 17.65 12.45 16.55
CA LEU A 61 18.63 11.38 16.75
C LEU A 61 19.73 11.42 15.68
N GLU A 62 19.36 11.62 14.41
CA GLU A 62 20.29 11.73 13.29
C GLU A 62 21.24 12.92 13.47
N GLN A 63 20.71 14.07 13.90
CA GLN A 63 21.52 15.24 14.21
C GLN A 63 22.52 14.95 15.34
N ARG A 64 22.09 14.32 16.42
CA ARG A 64 22.98 13.96 17.53
C ARG A 64 24.04 12.94 17.13
N LEU A 65 23.70 11.98 16.27
CA LEU A 65 24.65 10.97 15.77
C LEU A 65 25.70 11.59 14.84
N THR A 66 25.35 12.61 14.06
CA THR A 66 26.27 13.31 13.16
C THR A 66 27.14 14.33 13.89
N GLU A 67 26.60 14.99 14.92
CA GLU A 67 27.36 15.95 15.76
C GLU A 67 28.37 15.24 16.67
N HIS A 68 28.11 14.01 17.07
CA HIS A 68 28.99 13.26 17.96
C HIS A 68 30.15 12.63 17.18
N LYS A 69 31.39 13.05 17.49
CA LYS A 69 32.59 12.42 16.93
C LYS A 69 32.85 11.08 17.61
N TRP A 70 32.60 10.00 16.88
CA TRP A 70 32.83 8.64 17.36
C TRP A 70 34.33 8.30 17.27
N PRO A 71 35.03 8.04 18.39
CA PRO A 71 36.49 7.86 18.37
C PRO A 71 36.92 6.53 17.73
N LEU A 72 36.06 5.51 17.65
CA LEU A 72 36.43 4.14 17.27
C LEU A 72 35.61 3.56 16.13
N GLY A 73 34.83 4.36 15.39
CA GLY A 73 34.01 3.80 14.30
C GLY A 73 33.07 4.79 13.63
N GLN A 74 32.31 4.30 12.68
CA GLN A 74 31.23 5.03 12.02
C GLN A 74 29.89 4.46 12.47
N VAL A 75 29.01 5.29 12.95
CA VAL A 75 27.62 4.94 13.25
C VAL A 75 26.76 5.43 12.11
N ARG A 76 25.98 4.51 11.51
CA ARG A 76 25.05 4.83 10.45
C ARG A 76 23.64 4.49 10.90
N LEU A 77 22.77 5.49 10.94
CA LEU A 77 21.34 5.25 11.16
C LEU A 77 20.74 4.65 9.88
N ILE A 78 20.04 3.52 10.03
CA ILE A 78 19.30 2.87 8.92
C ILE A 78 17.84 2.87 9.31
N ASP A 79 17.06 3.74 8.69
CA ASP A 79 15.61 3.80 8.86
C ASP A 79 14.91 3.02 7.75
N LYS A 80 14.88 1.68 7.89
CA LYS A 80 14.16 0.83 6.92
C LYS A 80 12.66 1.10 6.88
N VAL A 81 12.07 1.51 7.98
CA VAL A 81 10.62 1.76 8.05
C VAL A 81 10.28 3.06 7.33
N GLY A 82 11.07 4.10 7.54
CA GLY A 82 10.94 5.37 6.83
C GLY A 82 11.16 5.22 5.33
N ASP A 83 12.21 4.50 4.92
CA ASP A 83 12.50 4.23 3.50
C ASP A 83 11.34 3.48 2.82
N ILE A 84 10.82 2.41 3.45
CA ILE A 84 9.68 1.66 2.93
C ILE A 84 8.44 2.55 2.86
N SER A 85 8.16 3.34 3.89
CA SER A 85 7.01 4.25 3.92
C SER A 85 7.08 5.30 2.83
N HIS A 86 8.27 5.86 2.60
CA HIS A 86 8.51 6.82 1.52
C HIS A 86 8.31 6.18 0.13
N LEU A 87 8.85 4.98 -0.08
CA LEU A 87 8.65 4.21 -1.31
C LEU A 87 7.15 3.92 -1.53
N MET A 88 6.44 3.44 -0.50
CA MET A 88 5.00 3.19 -0.59
C MET A 88 4.23 4.48 -0.93
N GLY A 89 4.61 5.62 -0.37
CA GLY A 89 4.03 6.93 -0.70
C GLY A 89 4.24 7.31 -2.17
N LYS A 90 5.46 7.13 -2.67
CA LYS A 90 5.80 7.39 -4.09
C LYS A 90 5.01 6.48 -5.03
N TYR A 91 4.96 5.18 -4.77
CA TYR A 91 4.19 4.24 -5.59
C TYR A 91 2.69 4.52 -5.53
N ARG A 92 2.14 4.92 -4.38
CA ARG A 92 0.74 5.37 -4.28
C ARG A 92 0.46 6.53 -5.23
N GLN A 93 1.33 7.54 -5.24
CA GLN A 93 1.16 8.71 -6.11
C GLN A 93 1.23 8.32 -7.59
N LEU A 94 2.19 7.49 -7.98
CA LEU A 94 2.30 6.96 -9.35
C LEU A 94 1.06 6.16 -9.75
N THR A 95 0.53 5.33 -8.84
CA THR A 95 -0.68 4.54 -9.09
C THR A 95 -1.92 5.42 -9.27
N LEU A 96 -2.06 6.48 -8.48
CA LEU A 96 -3.16 7.44 -8.67
C LEU A 96 -3.02 8.24 -9.97
N GLN A 97 -1.82 8.59 -10.38
CA GLN A 97 -1.58 9.19 -11.69
C GLN A 97 -1.92 8.21 -12.82
N LEU A 98 -1.52 6.95 -12.70
CA LEU A 98 -1.89 5.90 -13.65
C LEU A 98 -3.42 5.76 -13.75
N LEU A 99 -4.13 5.77 -12.61
CA LEU A 99 -5.59 5.73 -12.58
C LEU A 99 -6.20 6.87 -13.41
N MET A 100 -5.69 8.10 -13.26
CA MET A 100 -6.15 9.25 -14.06
C MET A 100 -5.90 9.05 -15.55
N TRP A 101 -4.73 8.54 -15.93
CA TRP A 101 -4.41 8.24 -17.34
C TRP A 101 -5.31 7.15 -17.91
N VAL A 102 -5.61 6.10 -17.14
CA VAL A 102 -6.52 5.03 -17.58
C VAL A 102 -7.94 5.57 -17.78
N PHE A 103 -8.43 6.46 -16.89
CA PHE A 103 -9.71 7.16 -17.09
C PHE A 103 -9.73 7.98 -18.37
N ALA A 104 -8.67 8.74 -18.62
CA ALA A 104 -8.57 9.58 -19.83
C ALA A 104 -8.56 8.71 -21.10
N LEU A 105 -7.77 7.64 -21.10
CA LEU A 105 -7.67 6.70 -22.23
C LEU A 105 -9.02 5.98 -22.48
N ALA A 106 -9.64 5.46 -21.43
CA ALA A 106 -10.95 4.82 -21.53
C ALA A 106 -12.01 5.79 -22.09
N SER A 107 -12.04 7.03 -21.57
CA SER A 107 -12.93 8.08 -22.08
C SER A 107 -12.72 8.37 -23.56
N LEU A 108 -11.46 8.43 -24.00
CA LEU A 108 -11.11 8.67 -25.41
C LEU A 108 -11.59 7.50 -26.30
N ILE A 109 -11.27 6.25 -25.92
CA ILE A 109 -11.65 5.06 -26.69
C ILE A 109 -13.18 4.96 -26.82
N PHE A 110 -13.90 5.12 -25.70
CA PHE A 110 -15.38 5.04 -25.74
C PHE A 110 -16.01 6.22 -26.48
N SER A 111 -15.40 7.40 -26.44
CA SER A 111 -15.86 8.57 -27.21
C SER A 111 -15.80 8.32 -28.71
N ILE A 112 -14.75 7.64 -29.18
CA ILE A 112 -14.60 7.29 -30.61
C ILE A 112 -15.61 6.19 -31.00
N LYS A 113 -15.84 5.17 -30.14
CA LYS A 113 -16.68 4.02 -30.47
C LYS A 113 -18.18 4.29 -30.32
N TYR A 114 -18.58 4.99 -29.26
CA TYR A 114 -19.99 5.15 -28.88
C TYR A 114 -20.52 6.58 -28.98
N GLY A 115 -19.65 7.52 -29.33
CA GLY A 115 -19.96 8.94 -29.31
C GLY A 115 -19.87 9.55 -27.90
N ILE A 116 -19.70 10.87 -27.85
CA ILE A 116 -19.35 11.62 -26.63
C ILE A 116 -20.39 11.43 -25.50
N LYS A 117 -21.68 11.47 -25.82
CA LYS A 117 -22.76 11.38 -24.80
C LYS A 117 -22.77 10.04 -24.08
N LEU A 118 -22.67 8.93 -24.83
CA LEU A 118 -22.73 7.58 -24.28
C LEU A 118 -21.39 7.21 -23.61
N ALA A 119 -20.28 7.63 -24.20
CA ALA A 119 -18.96 7.47 -23.58
C ALA A 119 -18.89 8.14 -22.21
N PHE A 120 -19.39 9.37 -22.10
CA PHE A 120 -19.45 10.06 -20.81
C PHE A 120 -20.29 9.28 -19.78
N ALA A 121 -21.44 8.73 -20.17
CA ALA A 121 -22.28 7.93 -19.28
C ALA A 121 -21.54 6.64 -18.83
N ILE A 122 -20.88 5.93 -19.76
CA ILE A 122 -20.12 4.70 -19.46
C ILE A 122 -18.98 4.96 -18.47
N VAL A 123 -18.24 6.06 -18.63
CA VAL A 123 -17.09 6.39 -17.79
C VAL A 123 -17.51 7.08 -16.49
N ALA A 124 -18.65 7.79 -16.48
CA ALA A 124 -19.15 8.46 -15.28
C ALA A 124 -19.50 7.49 -14.14
N VAL A 125 -20.02 6.30 -14.46
CA VAL A 125 -20.38 5.30 -13.45
C VAL A 125 -19.17 4.83 -12.64
N PRO A 126 -18.10 4.29 -13.24
CA PRO A 126 -16.92 3.92 -12.49
C PRO A 126 -16.23 5.12 -11.82
N ALA A 127 -16.25 6.31 -12.45
CA ALA A 127 -15.71 7.51 -11.82
C ALA A 127 -16.46 7.87 -10.53
N LEU A 128 -17.80 7.86 -10.59
CA LEU A 128 -18.64 8.11 -9.41
C LEU A 128 -18.47 7.00 -8.35
N SER A 129 -18.33 5.75 -8.77
CA SER A 129 -18.06 4.63 -7.85
C SER A 129 -16.74 4.79 -7.12
N VAL A 130 -15.69 5.22 -7.82
CA VAL A 130 -14.37 5.54 -7.21
C VAL A 130 -14.51 6.69 -6.21
N LEU A 131 -15.22 7.76 -6.56
CA LEU A 131 -15.45 8.90 -5.68
C LEU A 131 -16.22 8.50 -4.42
N LEU A 132 -17.30 7.73 -4.57
CA LEU A 132 -18.09 7.23 -3.43
C LEU A 132 -17.26 6.30 -2.55
N THR A 133 -16.43 5.43 -3.14
CA THR A 133 -15.53 4.55 -2.41
C THR A 133 -14.52 5.37 -1.59
N LEU A 134 -13.90 6.39 -2.19
CA LEU A 134 -12.98 7.28 -1.48
C LEU A 134 -13.70 8.05 -0.36
N ALA A 135 -14.94 8.50 -0.59
CA ALA A 135 -15.73 9.16 0.45
C ALA A 135 -16.02 8.22 1.62
N CYS A 136 -16.43 6.97 1.36
CA CYS A 136 -16.64 5.98 2.41
C CYS A 136 -15.37 5.66 3.19
N LEU A 137 -14.23 5.47 2.51
CA LEU A 137 -12.94 5.25 3.16
C LEU A 137 -12.52 6.45 4.01
N GLY A 138 -12.78 7.67 3.53
CA GLY A 138 -12.54 8.90 4.29
C GLY A 138 -13.40 9.00 5.55
N LEU A 139 -14.68 8.61 5.47
CA LEU A 139 -15.58 8.59 6.63
C LEU A 139 -15.17 7.56 7.69
N VAL A 140 -14.61 6.44 7.27
CA VAL A 140 -14.04 5.40 8.16
C VAL A 140 -12.70 5.86 8.77
N GLY A 141 -12.15 7.00 8.31
CA GLY A 141 -10.86 7.51 8.80
C GLY A 141 -9.65 6.74 8.27
N SER A 142 -9.80 5.97 7.21
CA SER A 142 -8.71 5.18 6.62
C SER A 142 -7.71 6.07 5.89
N ILE A 143 -6.42 5.94 6.22
CA ILE A 143 -5.34 6.59 5.47
C ILE A 143 -5.20 5.87 4.12
N ILE A 144 -5.30 6.60 3.03
CA ILE A 144 -5.16 6.04 1.68
C ILE A 144 -3.75 5.47 1.51
N SER A 145 -3.64 4.15 1.45
CA SER A 145 -2.40 3.40 1.21
C SER A 145 -2.25 3.05 -0.27
N LEU A 146 -1.10 2.48 -0.64
CA LEU A 146 -0.87 1.92 -1.97
C LEU A 146 -1.91 0.85 -2.33
N PHE A 147 -2.33 0.03 -1.35
CA PHE A 147 -3.30 -1.05 -1.57
C PHE A 147 -4.69 -0.52 -1.94
N HIS A 148 -5.11 0.62 -1.37
CA HIS A 148 -6.33 1.30 -1.80
C HIS A 148 -6.22 1.78 -3.26
N ALA A 149 -5.08 2.37 -3.64
CA ALA A 149 -4.87 2.87 -4.99
C ALA A 149 -4.88 1.74 -6.04
N LEU A 150 -4.26 0.59 -5.74
CA LEU A 150 -4.32 -0.60 -6.61
C LEU A 150 -5.74 -1.15 -6.73
N ALA A 151 -6.49 -1.21 -5.63
CA ALA A 151 -7.88 -1.64 -5.64
C ALA A 151 -8.76 -0.72 -6.50
N LEU A 152 -8.54 0.59 -6.47
CA LEU A 152 -9.30 1.55 -7.28
C LEU A 152 -9.10 1.34 -8.81
N ILE A 153 -7.92 0.90 -9.25
CA ILE A 153 -7.70 0.54 -10.66
C ILE A 153 -8.58 -0.66 -11.04
N LEU A 154 -8.67 -1.65 -10.15
CA LEU A 154 -9.52 -2.82 -10.39
C LEU A 154 -11.01 -2.46 -10.35
N VAL A 155 -11.43 -1.59 -9.43
CA VAL A 155 -12.79 -1.03 -9.37
C VAL A 155 -13.13 -0.32 -10.69
N LEU A 156 -12.21 0.45 -11.24
CA LEU A 156 -12.37 1.10 -12.54
C LEU A 156 -12.64 0.06 -13.65
N GLY A 157 -11.80 -0.98 -13.74
CA GLY A 157 -11.95 -2.02 -14.76
C GLY A 157 -13.30 -2.72 -14.66
N ILE A 158 -13.65 -3.24 -13.49
CA ILE A 158 -14.94 -3.93 -13.23
C ILE A 158 -16.11 -2.96 -13.41
N GLY A 159 -15.96 -1.70 -13.01
CA GLY A 159 -17.00 -0.68 -13.19
C GLY A 159 -17.28 -0.37 -14.67
N ILE A 160 -16.24 -0.34 -15.51
CA ILE A 160 -16.39 -0.20 -16.96
C ILE A 160 -17.13 -1.41 -17.52
N ASP A 161 -16.79 -2.64 -17.11
CA ASP A 161 -17.44 -3.84 -17.58
C ASP A 161 -18.95 -3.83 -17.28
N TYR A 162 -19.34 -3.52 -16.05
CA TYR A 162 -20.77 -3.37 -15.72
C TYR A 162 -21.43 -2.25 -16.53
N SER A 163 -20.74 -1.13 -16.72
CA SER A 163 -21.26 -0.01 -17.52
C SER A 163 -21.49 -0.40 -18.97
N LEU A 164 -20.59 -1.15 -19.59
CA LEU A 164 -20.71 -1.65 -20.94
C LEU A 164 -21.84 -2.66 -21.09
N PHE A 165 -21.97 -3.59 -20.14
CA PHE A 165 -23.08 -4.55 -20.16
C PHE A 165 -24.43 -3.84 -20.20
N PHE A 166 -24.62 -2.81 -19.39
CA PHE A 166 -25.88 -2.05 -19.37
C PHE A 166 -26.03 -1.08 -20.56
N ALA A 167 -24.94 -0.63 -21.16
CA ALA A 167 -24.98 0.22 -22.37
C ALA A 167 -25.31 -0.59 -23.64
N GLU A 168 -24.78 -1.81 -23.77
CA GLU A 168 -24.96 -2.68 -24.93
C GLU A 168 -26.23 -3.53 -24.88
N ALA A 169 -26.82 -3.71 -23.70
CA ALA A 169 -28.02 -4.51 -23.49
C ALA A 169 -29.27 -3.84 -24.11
N LYS A 170 -29.44 -3.94 -25.45
CA LYS A 170 -30.58 -3.41 -26.19
C LYS A 170 -31.92 -4.02 -25.77
N HIS A 171 -31.92 -5.30 -25.35
CA HIS A 171 -33.05 -6.04 -24.76
C HIS A 171 -32.54 -6.82 -23.56
N THR A 172 -32.54 -6.21 -22.40
CA THR A 172 -32.15 -6.90 -21.16
C THR A 172 -33.21 -7.92 -20.83
N SER A 173 -33.02 -9.16 -21.28
CA SER A 173 -33.89 -10.29 -20.86
C SER A 173 -33.68 -10.52 -19.36
N ARG A 174 -34.70 -11.00 -18.66
CA ARG A 174 -34.61 -11.36 -17.24
C ARG A 174 -33.42 -12.28 -16.94
N GLY A 175 -33.06 -13.18 -17.90
CA GLY A 175 -31.92 -14.09 -17.77
C GLY A 175 -30.57 -13.36 -17.74
N VAL A 176 -30.38 -12.37 -18.60
CA VAL A 176 -29.15 -11.57 -18.62
C VAL A 176 -28.97 -10.77 -17.31
N MET A 177 -30.05 -10.16 -16.83
CA MET A 177 -30.05 -9.43 -15.57
C MET A 177 -29.69 -10.35 -14.40
N MET A 178 -30.26 -11.55 -14.37
CA MET A 178 -29.94 -12.55 -13.34
C MET A 178 -28.49 -13.01 -13.39
N ALA A 179 -27.96 -13.21 -14.61
CA ALA A 179 -26.55 -13.58 -14.79
C ALA A 179 -25.59 -12.50 -14.27
N ILE A 180 -25.84 -11.22 -14.59
CA ILE A 180 -25.05 -10.08 -14.08
C ILE A 180 -25.14 -10.00 -12.57
N PHE A 181 -26.33 -10.18 -11.99
CA PHE A 181 -26.54 -10.18 -10.54
C PHE A 181 -25.75 -11.32 -9.86
N MET A 182 -25.83 -12.54 -10.38
CA MET A 182 -25.09 -13.69 -9.84
C MET A 182 -23.57 -13.47 -9.92
N SER A 183 -23.09 -12.94 -11.03
CA SER A 183 -21.68 -12.57 -11.21
C SER A 183 -21.24 -11.53 -10.18
N ALA A 184 -22.04 -10.47 -9.99
CA ALA A 184 -21.75 -9.43 -9.00
C ALA A 184 -21.73 -10.00 -7.58
N CYS A 185 -22.71 -10.83 -7.20
CA CYS A 185 -22.73 -11.48 -5.90
C CYS A 185 -21.50 -12.36 -5.66
N SER A 186 -21.09 -13.16 -6.65
CA SER A 186 -19.89 -13.99 -6.56
C SER A 186 -18.64 -13.14 -6.35
N THR A 187 -18.51 -12.04 -7.10
CA THR A 187 -17.38 -11.11 -6.99
C THR A 187 -17.36 -10.41 -5.64
N LEU A 188 -18.52 -9.94 -5.16
CA LEU A 188 -18.64 -9.30 -3.85
C LEU A 188 -18.34 -10.26 -2.70
N LEU A 189 -18.74 -11.53 -2.80
CA LEU A 189 -18.38 -12.55 -1.81
C LEU A 189 -16.88 -12.81 -1.79
N ALA A 190 -16.24 -12.95 -2.96
CA ALA A 190 -14.81 -13.18 -3.05
C ALA A 190 -13.99 -12.04 -2.43
N PHE A 191 -14.28 -10.80 -2.79
CA PHE A 191 -13.58 -9.64 -2.25
C PHE A 191 -14.03 -9.28 -0.83
N GLY A 192 -15.28 -9.59 -0.46
CA GLY A 192 -15.77 -9.47 0.91
C GLY A 192 -14.99 -10.36 1.89
N LEU A 193 -14.62 -11.56 1.48
CA LEU A 193 -13.74 -12.43 2.29
C LEU A 193 -12.34 -11.82 2.47
N LEU A 194 -11.80 -11.16 1.45
CA LEU A 194 -10.54 -10.44 1.60
C LEU A 194 -10.64 -9.28 2.59
N ALA A 195 -11.80 -8.59 2.61
CA ALA A 195 -12.05 -7.51 3.56
C ALA A 195 -12.08 -7.98 5.03
N LEU A 196 -12.29 -9.27 5.29
CA LEU A 196 -12.25 -9.88 6.62
C LEU A 196 -10.85 -10.35 7.03
N SER A 197 -9.84 -10.17 6.17
CA SER A 197 -8.46 -10.59 6.46
C SER A 197 -7.88 -9.83 7.64
N GLN A 198 -7.08 -10.52 8.47
CA GLN A 198 -6.32 -9.91 9.56
C GLN A 198 -5.08 -9.13 9.07
N THR A 199 -4.64 -9.38 7.83
CA THR A 199 -3.51 -8.67 7.24
C THR A 199 -3.97 -7.30 6.75
N HIS A 200 -3.44 -6.22 7.32
CA HIS A 200 -3.83 -4.84 7.01
C HIS A 200 -3.86 -4.52 5.51
N ALA A 201 -2.85 -4.99 4.75
CA ALA A 201 -2.76 -4.78 3.31
C ALA A 201 -3.95 -5.41 2.56
N ILE A 202 -4.26 -6.68 2.87
CA ILE A 202 -5.33 -7.45 2.22
C ILE A 202 -6.70 -6.94 2.66
N HIS A 203 -6.85 -6.60 3.94
CA HIS A 203 -8.06 -6.01 4.50
C HIS A 203 -8.45 -4.71 3.76
N PHE A 204 -7.52 -3.76 3.67
CA PHE A 204 -7.78 -2.49 3.00
C PHE A 204 -8.03 -2.64 1.50
N PHE A 205 -7.30 -3.53 0.84
CA PHE A 205 -7.54 -3.87 -0.56
C PHE A 205 -8.94 -4.44 -0.76
N GLY A 206 -9.32 -5.46 0.03
CA GLY A 206 -10.64 -6.10 -0.02
C GLY A 206 -11.78 -5.16 0.30
N LEU A 207 -11.63 -4.31 1.33
CA LEU A 207 -12.63 -3.33 1.72
C LEU A 207 -12.88 -2.30 0.61
N THR A 208 -11.83 -1.82 -0.03
CA THR A 208 -11.93 -0.88 -1.16
C THR A 208 -12.65 -1.51 -2.34
N LEU A 209 -12.32 -2.77 -2.67
CA LEU A 209 -13.00 -3.51 -3.73
C LEU A 209 -14.48 -3.76 -3.40
N LEU A 210 -14.78 -4.14 -2.16
CA LEU A 210 -16.14 -4.38 -1.72
C LEU A 210 -17.03 -3.15 -1.94
N PHE A 211 -16.59 -1.98 -1.46
CA PHE A 211 -17.32 -0.72 -1.67
C PHE A 211 -17.36 -0.33 -3.15
N GLY A 212 -16.22 -0.36 -3.84
CA GLY A 212 -16.13 0.09 -5.22
C GLY A 212 -16.96 -0.75 -6.18
N ILE A 213 -16.95 -2.06 -6.06
CA ILE A 213 -17.76 -2.97 -6.90
C ILE A 213 -19.24 -2.84 -6.54
N SER A 214 -19.58 -2.71 -5.26
CA SER A 214 -20.97 -2.48 -4.83
C SER A 214 -21.53 -1.20 -5.46
N PHE A 215 -20.82 -0.10 -5.40
CA PHE A 215 -21.26 1.15 -6.02
C PHE A 215 -21.30 1.06 -7.54
N SER A 216 -20.31 0.42 -8.16
CA SER A 216 -20.31 0.22 -9.62
C SER A 216 -21.53 -0.58 -10.07
N PHE A 217 -21.86 -1.67 -9.38
CA PHE A 217 -23.00 -2.49 -9.66
C PHE A 217 -24.33 -1.75 -9.47
N LEU A 218 -24.46 -0.97 -8.39
CA LEU A 218 -25.68 -0.20 -8.09
C LEU A 218 -25.89 0.96 -9.06
N LEU A 219 -24.81 1.58 -9.56
CA LEU A 219 -24.89 2.71 -10.48
C LEU A 219 -25.03 2.30 -11.95
N ALA A 220 -24.50 1.13 -12.34
CA ALA A 220 -24.50 0.67 -13.73
C ALA A 220 -25.91 0.64 -14.39
N PRO A 221 -27.01 0.22 -13.72
CA PRO A 221 -28.35 0.22 -14.32
C PRO A 221 -28.83 1.61 -14.76
N PHE A 222 -28.33 2.69 -14.16
CA PHE A 222 -28.71 4.08 -14.55
C PHE A 222 -28.32 4.39 -16.00
N ILE A 223 -27.28 3.74 -16.54
CA ILE A 223 -26.88 3.90 -17.94
C ILE A 223 -28.01 3.51 -18.87
N SER A 224 -28.75 2.46 -18.58
CA SER A 224 -29.85 1.99 -19.43
C SER A 224 -30.96 3.03 -19.59
N PHE A 225 -31.20 3.88 -18.58
CA PHE A 225 -32.15 5.00 -18.67
C PHE A 225 -31.66 6.09 -19.60
N ILE A 226 -30.37 6.40 -19.57
CA ILE A 226 -29.73 7.42 -20.44
C ILE A 226 -29.74 6.94 -21.89
N THR A 227 -29.39 5.67 -22.13
CA THR A 227 -29.34 5.08 -23.46
C THR A 227 -30.71 5.04 -24.11
N ARG A 228 -31.77 4.67 -23.39
CA ARG A 228 -33.15 4.67 -23.89
C ARG A 228 -33.62 6.07 -24.29
N LYS A 229 -33.27 7.08 -23.52
CA LYS A 229 -33.66 8.48 -23.82
C LYS A 229 -32.94 9.02 -25.06
N THR A 230 -31.73 8.57 -25.34
CA THR A 230 -30.96 8.99 -26.52
C THR A 230 -31.46 8.32 -27.80
N VAL A 231 -31.88 7.05 -27.75
CA VAL A 231 -32.41 6.31 -28.89
C VAL A 231 -33.83 6.80 -29.30
N ASN A 232 -34.63 7.25 -28.33
CA ASN A 232 -35.99 7.76 -28.62
C ASN A 232 -35.99 9.25 -29.09
N ALA A 233 -34.82 9.90 -29.14
CA ALA A 233 -34.65 11.30 -29.55
C ALA A 233 -34.04 11.41 -30.94
N ILE A 234 -33.81 10.30 -31.65
CA ILE A 234 -33.41 10.20 -33.06
C ILE A 234 -34.53 9.56 -33.85
#